data_f721966be3c3b7b74cd3084a0dd12950
#
_entry.id   f721966be3c3b7b74cd3084a0dd12950
#
_cell.length_a   1.000
_cell.length_b   1.000
_cell.length_c   1.000
_cell.angle_alpha   90.00
_cell.angle_beta   90.00
_cell.angle_gamma   90.00
#
_symmetry.space_group_name_H-M   'P 1'
#
loop_
_entity.id
_entity.type
_entity.pdbx_description
1 polymer ?
#
loop_
_entity_poly.entity_id
_entity_poly.type
_entity_poly.pdbx_seq_one_letter_code
_entity_poly.pdbx_strand_id
1 'polypeptide(L)'
;MATLQKIRNRGPLLVAVIGIALFAFVAGDAWKAIQPHQGRQDIGEVNGETISAQDYQTLVDEYTEVIKMTQGTSALNDDQLTQVKDQVWQSYINNKLIETEAEKLGLKVSDAEIQDVIEQGVHPLLMQTPFRNPQTGAFDKDMLKKFLVEYSNLGSTANQLPAQYVEYYQQMGAFWNFIEKTLKQSLLAEKYQSLIAKSLISNPVAAEDAFASRTQQADVLLAAIPYNSVNDSTITVSNEEIK
;
A
#
# COMPACT_ATOMS: atom_id res chain seq x y z
N MET A 1 19.41 74.48 12.18
CA MET A 1 20.42 73.41 11.89
C MET A 1 20.55 72.35 13.00
N ALA A 2 19.66 72.29 13.99
CA ALA A 2 19.73 71.34 15.12
C ALA A 2 19.13 69.98 14.84
N THR A 3 18.27 69.79 13.82
CA THR A 3 17.56 68.61 13.51
C THR A 3 18.43 67.55 12.77
N LEU A 4 19.29 67.98 11.87
CA LEU A 4 20.22 67.09 11.13
C LEU A 4 21.29 66.51 12.03
N GLN A 5 21.77 67.24 13.05
CA GLN A 5 22.75 66.75 13.99
C GLN A 5 22.17 65.71 14.96
N LYS A 6 20.89 65.83 15.30
CA LYS A 6 20.14 64.86 16.10
C LYS A 6 19.90 63.55 15.37
N ILE A 7 19.69 63.58 14.04
CA ILE A 7 19.55 62.40 13.20
C ILE A 7 20.89 61.70 13.03
N ARG A 8 22.02 62.47 12.85
CA ARG A 8 23.36 61.91 12.72
C ARG A 8 23.85 61.21 14.01
N ASN A 9 23.50 61.73 15.18
CA ASN A 9 23.84 61.08 16.46
C ASN A 9 22.99 59.86 16.77
N ARG A 10 21.86 59.67 16.09
CA ARG A 10 21.03 58.45 16.20
C ARG A 10 21.23 57.47 15.05
N GLY A 11 22.19 57.72 14.15
CA GLY A 11 22.56 56.86 13.04
C GLY A 11 22.87 55.42 13.46
N PRO A 12 23.70 55.21 14.48
CA PRO A 12 23.99 53.83 14.96
C PRO A 12 22.76 53.09 15.48
N LEU A 13 21.85 53.82 16.14
CA LEU A 13 20.59 53.26 16.66
C LEU A 13 19.65 52.86 15.52
N LEU A 14 19.58 53.65 14.48
CA LEU A 14 18.74 53.41 13.29
C LEU A 14 19.28 52.22 12.51
N VAL A 15 20.58 52.06 12.36
CA VAL A 15 21.24 50.90 11.76
C VAL A 15 20.98 49.63 12.59
N ALA A 16 21.06 49.75 13.92
CA ALA A 16 20.76 48.64 14.81
C ALA A 16 19.30 48.16 14.70
N VAL A 17 18.31 49.09 14.65
CA VAL A 17 16.90 48.73 14.49
C VAL A 17 16.63 48.08 13.14
N ILE A 18 17.21 48.60 12.05
CA ILE A 18 17.08 48.01 10.72
C ILE A 18 17.77 46.62 10.69
N GLY A 19 18.94 46.46 11.31
CA GLY A 19 19.66 45.22 11.40
C GLY A 19 18.86 44.15 12.17
N ILE A 20 18.26 44.51 13.30
CA ILE A 20 17.39 43.62 14.09
C ILE A 20 16.12 43.24 13.29
N ALA A 21 15.52 44.20 12.58
CA ALA A 21 14.35 43.93 11.74
C ALA A 21 14.66 42.96 10.60
N LEU A 22 15.79 43.16 9.90
CA LEU A 22 16.26 42.26 8.85
C LEU A 22 16.62 40.90 9.42
N PHE A 23 17.30 40.87 10.56
CA PHE A 23 17.62 39.59 11.24
C PHE A 23 16.36 38.83 11.67
N ALA A 24 15.37 39.51 12.24
CA ALA A 24 14.09 38.91 12.64
C ALA A 24 13.32 38.36 11.43
N PHE A 25 13.38 39.09 10.29
CA PHE A 25 12.76 38.61 9.04
C PHE A 25 13.45 37.34 8.51
N VAL A 26 14.78 37.38 8.38
CA VAL A 26 15.57 36.24 7.91
C VAL A 26 15.50 35.04 8.89
N ALA A 27 15.55 35.33 10.21
CA ALA A 27 15.40 34.29 11.22
C ALA A 27 13.98 33.69 11.22
N GLY A 28 12.94 34.51 10.96
CA GLY A 28 11.56 34.06 10.80
C GLY A 28 11.36 33.13 9.60
N ASP A 29 11.98 33.48 8.47
CA ASP A 29 11.91 32.64 7.28
C ASP A 29 12.77 31.35 7.43
N ALA A 30 13.94 31.45 8.06
CA ALA A 30 14.74 30.28 8.40
C ALA A 30 14.02 29.35 9.41
N TRP A 31 13.32 29.94 10.39
CA TRP A 31 12.52 29.17 11.36
C TRP A 31 11.36 28.46 10.69
N LYS A 32 10.69 29.09 9.71
CA LYS A 32 9.64 28.46 8.90
C LYS A 32 10.19 27.36 7.99
N ALA A 33 11.42 27.52 7.48
CA ALA A 33 12.09 26.49 6.67
C ALA A 33 12.56 25.27 7.49
N ILE A 34 12.82 25.47 8.80
CA ILE A 34 13.21 24.41 9.74
C ILE A 34 12.00 23.73 10.37
N GLN A 35 10.84 24.40 10.45
CA GLN A 35 9.60 23.74 10.85
C GLN A 35 9.23 22.72 9.77
N PRO A 36 9.05 21.42 10.13
CA PRO A 36 8.49 20.48 9.17
C PRO A 36 7.20 21.09 8.65
N HIS A 37 7.11 21.18 7.34
CA HIS A 37 5.98 21.80 6.66
C HIS A 37 4.69 21.21 7.21
N GLN A 38 3.98 21.95 8.05
CA GLN A 38 2.62 21.63 8.50
C GLN A 38 1.60 21.82 7.37
N GLY A 39 2.03 21.57 6.15
CA GLY A 39 1.24 21.47 4.95
C GLY A 39 1.22 20.05 4.42
N ARG A 40 1.39 19.02 5.29
CA ARG A 40 1.02 17.66 4.91
C ARG A 40 -0.48 17.69 4.63
N GLN A 41 -0.80 17.73 3.36
CA GLN A 41 -2.18 17.48 2.96
C GLN A 41 -2.42 16.00 3.25
N ASP A 42 -3.16 15.75 4.32
CA ASP A 42 -3.60 14.41 4.66
C ASP A 42 -4.81 14.07 3.80
N ILE A 43 -4.76 12.93 3.13
CA ILE A 43 -5.83 12.49 2.23
C ILE A 43 -6.76 11.48 2.90
N GLY A 44 -6.41 11.00 4.09
CA GLY A 44 -7.20 10.05 4.84
C GLY A 44 -6.54 9.61 6.14
N GLU A 45 -7.22 8.74 6.86
CA GLU A 45 -6.76 8.13 8.10
C GLU A 45 -7.12 6.65 8.11
N VAL A 46 -6.18 5.80 8.51
CA VAL A 46 -6.38 4.36 8.66
C VAL A 46 -5.88 3.95 10.05
N ASN A 47 -6.76 3.39 10.88
CA ASN A 47 -6.46 2.96 12.25
C ASN A 47 -5.81 4.05 13.14
N GLY A 48 -6.16 5.32 12.95
CA GLY A 48 -5.57 6.44 13.70
C GLY A 48 -4.26 6.96 13.11
N GLU A 49 -3.77 6.38 12.02
CA GLU A 49 -2.61 6.88 11.30
C GLU A 49 -3.03 7.67 10.07
N THR A 50 -2.51 8.89 9.95
CA THR A 50 -2.79 9.81 8.84
C THR A 50 -2.05 9.38 7.59
N ILE A 51 -2.73 9.40 6.45
CA ILE A 51 -2.15 9.14 5.13
C ILE A 51 -1.74 10.47 4.51
N SER A 52 -0.45 10.64 4.30
CA SER A 52 0.11 11.82 3.61
C SER A 52 -0.16 11.73 2.10
N ALA A 53 -0.62 12.83 1.51
CA ALA A 53 -0.77 12.95 0.05
C ALA A 53 0.55 12.68 -0.70
N GLN A 54 1.68 13.06 -0.11
CA GLN A 54 2.99 12.85 -0.69
C GLN A 54 3.38 11.36 -0.73
N ASP A 55 3.15 10.63 0.37
CA ASP A 55 3.46 9.20 0.44
C ASP A 55 2.58 8.41 -0.54
N TYR A 56 1.30 8.78 -0.62
CA TYR A 56 0.38 8.20 -1.60
C TYR A 56 0.79 8.49 -3.04
N GLN A 57 1.14 9.76 -3.35
CA GLN A 57 1.58 10.13 -4.70
C GLN A 57 2.86 9.37 -5.09
N THR A 58 3.81 9.23 -4.17
CA THR A 58 5.02 8.44 -4.40
C THR A 58 4.69 6.99 -4.78
N LEU A 59 3.73 6.37 -4.09
CA LEU A 59 3.27 5.03 -4.43
C LEU A 59 2.59 4.97 -5.80
N VAL A 60 1.75 5.95 -6.12
CA VAL A 60 1.12 6.04 -7.45
C VAL A 60 2.17 6.14 -8.55
N ASP A 61 3.22 6.94 -8.33
CA ASP A 61 4.31 7.11 -9.28
C ASP A 61 5.12 5.80 -9.43
N GLU A 62 5.47 5.12 -8.32
CA GLU A 62 6.14 3.81 -8.34
C GLU A 62 5.32 2.77 -9.14
N TYR A 63 4.02 2.65 -8.87
CA TYR A 63 3.12 1.75 -9.60
C TYR A 63 3.00 2.10 -11.08
N THR A 64 2.89 3.39 -11.39
CA THR A 64 2.79 3.88 -12.76
C THR A 64 4.03 3.51 -13.56
N GLU A 65 5.23 3.68 -13.00
CA GLU A 65 6.47 3.32 -13.67
C GLU A 65 6.59 1.81 -13.89
N VAL A 66 6.19 1.00 -12.91
CA VAL A 66 6.15 -0.47 -13.03
C VAL A 66 5.19 -0.90 -14.16
N ILE A 67 4.01 -0.30 -14.25
CA ILE A 67 3.04 -0.62 -15.32
C ILE A 67 3.58 -0.22 -16.69
N LYS A 68 4.15 0.99 -16.81
CA LYS A 68 4.78 1.43 -18.06
C LYS A 68 5.85 0.45 -18.54
N MET A 69 6.71 0.04 -17.61
CA MET A 69 7.80 -0.90 -17.91
C MET A 69 7.26 -2.28 -18.33
N THR A 70 6.24 -2.79 -17.62
CA THR A 70 5.66 -4.11 -17.87
C THR A 70 4.88 -4.16 -19.17
N GLN A 71 4.22 -3.06 -19.52
CA GLN A 71 3.44 -2.93 -20.77
C GLN A 71 4.27 -2.43 -21.95
N GLY A 72 5.51 -1.99 -21.73
CA GLY A 72 6.36 -1.42 -22.78
C GLY A 72 5.82 -0.11 -23.35
N THR A 73 5.10 0.68 -22.52
CA THR A 73 4.53 1.97 -22.92
C THR A 73 5.25 3.12 -22.23
N SER A 74 5.35 4.26 -22.89
CA SER A 74 5.96 5.47 -22.31
C SER A 74 4.96 6.32 -21.51
N ALA A 75 3.65 6.13 -21.71
CA ALA A 75 2.61 6.90 -21.04
C ALA A 75 1.35 6.06 -20.82
N LEU A 76 0.65 6.34 -19.72
CA LEU A 76 -0.70 5.84 -19.46
C LEU A 76 -1.72 6.91 -19.86
N ASN A 77 -2.89 6.50 -20.31
CA ASN A 77 -4.01 7.41 -20.51
C ASN A 77 -4.70 7.74 -19.16
N ASP A 78 -5.61 8.70 -19.16
CA ASP A 78 -6.28 9.18 -17.94
C ASP A 78 -7.10 8.09 -17.24
N ASP A 79 -7.75 7.21 -18.00
CA ASP A 79 -8.53 6.10 -17.45
C ASP A 79 -7.62 5.07 -16.76
N GLN A 80 -6.51 4.72 -17.40
CA GLN A 80 -5.50 3.82 -16.81
C GLN A 80 -4.89 4.43 -15.55
N LEU A 81 -4.56 5.72 -15.56
CA LEU A 81 -4.01 6.41 -14.39
C LEU A 81 -5.02 6.44 -13.24
N THR A 82 -6.31 6.63 -13.53
CA THR A 82 -7.38 6.57 -12.53
C THR A 82 -7.47 5.16 -11.93
N GLN A 83 -7.43 4.12 -12.75
CA GLN A 83 -7.42 2.74 -12.25
C GLN A 83 -6.20 2.43 -11.38
N VAL A 84 -5.02 2.93 -11.77
CA VAL A 84 -3.80 2.81 -10.96
C VAL A 84 -3.99 3.47 -9.60
N LYS A 85 -4.50 4.69 -9.56
CA LYS A 85 -4.76 5.42 -8.31
C LYS A 85 -5.71 4.65 -7.39
N ASP A 86 -6.81 4.13 -7.94
CA ASP A 86 -7.78 3.35 -7.17
C ASP A 86 -7.17 2.06 -6.63
N GLN A 87 -6.39 1.35 -7.45
CA GLN A 87 -5.71 0.12 -7.05
C GLN A 87 -4.65 0.38 -5.97
N VAL A 88 -3.86 1.42 -6.13
CA VAL A 88 -2.85 1.85 -5.14
C VAL A 88 -3.52 2.22 -3.82
N TRP A 89 -4.64 2.94 -3.86
CA TRP A 89 -5.39 3.30 -2.68
C TRP A 89 -5.88 2.07 -1.90
N GLN A 90 -6.51 1.14 -2.59
CA GLN A 90 -6.98 -0.10 -1.97
C GLN A 90 -5.83 -0.94 -1.40
N SER A 91 -4.74 -1.08 -2.16
CA SER A 91 -3.55 -1.81 -1.70
C SER A 91 -2.91 -1.15 -0.49
N TYR A 92 -2.81 0.18 -0.47
CA TYR A 92 -2.24 0.94 0.64
C TYR A 92 -3.04 0.71 1.93
N ILE A 93 -4.39 0.86 1.86
CA ILE A 93 -5.26 0.63 3.01
C ILE A 93 -5.11 -0.81 3.52
N ASN A 94 -5.20 -1.80 2.64
CA ASN A 94 -5.10 -3.20 3.02
C ASN A 94 -3.75 -3.53 3.66
N ASN A 95 -2.65 -3.05 3.06
CA ASN A 95 -1.31 -3.26 3.60
C ASN A 95 -1.15 -2.61 4.97
N LYS A 96 -1.67 -1.39 5.15
CA LYS A 96 -1.60 -0.68 6.43
C LYS A 96 -2.38 -1.37 7.53
N LEU A 97 -3.57 -1.87 7.22
CA LEU A 97 -4.40 -2.66 8.16
C LEU A 97 -3.67 -3.95 8.58
N ILE A 98 -3.13 -4.68 7.62
CA ILE A 98 -2.39 -5.93 7.89
C ILE A 98 -1.12 -5.64 8.69
N GLU A 99 -0.36 -4.61 8.34
CA GLU A 99 0.85 -4.20 9.01
C GLU A 99 0.58 -3.88 10.49
N THR A 100 -0.44 -3.05 10.75
CA THR A 100 -0.84 -2.69 12.12
C THR A 100 -1.25 -3.90 12.96
N GLU A 101 -2.02 -4.83 12.39
CA GLU A 101 -2.42 -6.04 13.12
C GLU A 101 -1.26 -7.03 13.28
N ALA A 102 -0.41 -7.16 12.27
CA ALA A 102 0.78 -7.99 12.31
C ALA A 102 1.78 -7.50 13.39
N GLU A 103 1.97 -6.19 13.50
CA GLU A 103 2.83 -5.59 14.54
C GLU A 103 2.32 -5.88 15.95
N LYS A 104 1.00 -5.79 16.19
CA LYS A 104 0.40 -6.15 17.49
C LYS A 104 0.67 -7.61 17.87
N LEU A 105 0.76 -8.49 16.88
CA LEU A 105 1.03 -9.92 17.05
C LEU A 105 2.53 -10.23 17.05
N GLY A 106 3.39 -9.24 16.83
CA GLY A 106 4.84 -9.44 16.72
C GLY A 106 5.27 -10.15 15.43
N LEU A 107 4.39 -10.24 14.43
CA LEU A 107 4.71 -10.83 13.13
C LEU A 107 5.61 -9.90 12.33
N LYS A 108 6.68 -10.46 11.79
CA LYS A 108 7.64 -9.75 10.92
C LYS A 108 8.09 -10.67 9.80
N VAL A 109 8.52 -10.06 8.70
CA VAL A 109 9.21 -10.73 7.61
C VAL A 109 10.68 -10.32 7.68
N SER A 110 11.56 -11.30 7.84
CA SER A 110 13.01 -11.08 7.88
C SER A 110 13.60 -11.07 6.46
N ASP A 111 14.76 -10.45 6.31
CA ASP A 111 15.48 -10.44 5.04
C ASP A 111 15.89 -11.86 4.60
N ALA A 112 16.16 -12.75 5.56
CA ALA A 112 16.44 -14.17 5.27
C ALA A 112 15.23 -14.87 4.63
N GLU A 113 14.01 -14.61 5.10
CA GLU A 113 12.80 -15.17 4.50
C GLU A 113 12.57 -14.66 3.08
N ILE A 114 12.85 -13.37 2.84
CA ILE A 114 12.76 -12.80 1.48
C ILE A 114 13.78 -13.50 0.57
N GLN A 115 15.02 -13.68 1.05
CA GLN A 115 16.06 -14.38 0.31
C GLN A 115 15.67 -15.83 0.01
N ASP A 116 15.11 -16.55 0.96
CA ASP A 116 14.64 -17.94 0.76
C ASP A 116 13.56 -18.00 -0.33
N VAL A 117 12.61 -17.06 -0.34
CA VAL A 117 11.56 -17.01 -1.37
C VAL A 117 12.16 -16.70 -2.75
N ILE A 118 13.13 -15.80 -2.83
CA ILE A 118 13.86 -15.49 -4.06
C ILE A 118 14.67 -16.72 -4.53
N GLU A 119 15.34 -17.41 -3.63
CA GLU A 119 16.10 -18.64 -3.97
C GLU A 119 15.19 -19.76 -4.48
N GLN A 120 14.00 -19.93 -3.93
CA GLN A 120 13.00 -20.88 -4.40
C GLN A 120 12.41 -20.47 -5.76
N GLY A 121 12.24 -19.18 -6.01
CA GLY A 121 11.81 -18.62 -7.29
C GLY A 121 10.38 -18.95 -7.72
N VAL A 122 9.54 -19.48 -6.81
CA VAL A 122 8.18 -19.96 -7.12
C VAL A 122 7.08 -18.95 -6.80
N HIS A 123 7.41 -17.84 -6.15
CA HIS A 123 6.41 -16.84 -5.76
C HIS A 123 5.81 -16.15 -6.99
N PRO A 124 4.47 -15.94 -7.07
CA PRO A 124 3.81 -15.38 -8.25
C PRO A 124 4.35 -14.00 -8.69
N LEU A 125 4.75 -13.14 -7.74
CA LEU A 125 5.35 -11.83 -8.05
C LEU A 125 6.67 -11.98 -8.80
N LEU A 126 7.51 -12.97 -8.46
CA LEU A 126 8.78 -13.21 -9.13
C LEU A 126 8.58 -13.66 -10.57
N MET A 127 7.52 -14.44 -10.81
CA MET A 127 7.15 -14.89 -12.16
C MET A 127 6.71 -13.76 -13.09
N GLN A 128 6.36 -12.59 -12.54
CA GLN A 128 5.96 -11.41 -13.32
C GLN A 128 7.14 -10.48 -13.64
N THR A 129 8.32 -10.77 -13.08
CA THR A 129 9.52 -9.94 -13.32
C THR A 129 10.17 -10.26 -14.67
N PRO A 130 10.99 -9.36 -15.22
CA PRO A 130 11.77 -9.64 -16.43
C PRO A 130 12.91 -10.62 -16.20
N PHE A 131 13.22 -10.99 -14.96
CA PHE A 131 14.26 -11.97 -14.60
C PHE A 131 13.75 -13.41 -14.79
N ARG A 132 13.50 -13.78 -16.04
CA ARG A 132 12.98 -15.10 -16.40
C ARG A 132 13.88 -15.80 -17.41
N ASN A 133 14.03 -17.10 -17.24
CA ASN A 133 14.69 -17.92 -18.24
C ASN A 133 13.84 -17.94 -19.52
N PRO A 134 14.38 -17.53 -20.68
CA PRO A 134 13.61 -17.45 -21.93
C PRO A 134 13.08 -18.82 -22.43
N GLN A 135 13.70 -19.92 -22.00
CA GLN A 135 13.35 -21.27 -22.44
C GLN A 135 12.27 -21.91 -21.56
N THR A 136 12.33 -21.65 -20.25
CA THR A 136 11.43 -22.30 -19.29
C THR A 136 10.32 -21.37 -18.80
N GLY A 137 10.47 -20.06 -18.96
CA GLY A 137 9.58 -19.03 -18.41
C GLY A 137 9.65 -18.90 -16.88
N ALA A 138 10.48 -19.72 -16.21
CA ALA A 138 10.66 -19.69 -14.78
C ALA A 138 11.54 -18.50 -14.35
N PHE A 139 11.37 -18.06 -13.13
CA PHE A 139 12.24 -17.03 -12.53
C PHE A 139 13.69 -17.50 -12.49
N ASP A 140 14.61 -16.65 -12.89
CA ASP A 140 16.04 -16.90 -12.95
C ASP A 140 16.78 -16.04 -11.93
N LYS A 141 17.08 -16.64 -10.79
CA LYS A 141 17.78 -15.98 -9.69
C LYS A 141 19.22 -15.57 -10.05
N ASP A 142 19.87 -16.32 -10.94
CA ASP A 142 21.23 -16.01 -11.34
C ASP A 142 21.27 -14.78 -12.25
N MET A 143 20.25 -14.62 -13.09
CA MET A 143 20.04 -13.39 -13.87
C MET A 143 19.81 -12.19 -12.96
N LEU A 144 18.97 -12.32 -11.92
CA LEU A 144 18.79 -11.29 -10.92
C LEU A 144 20.09 -10.96 -10.17
N LYS A 145 20.83 -11.98 -9.71
CA LYS A 145 22.11 -11.76 -8.99
C LYS A 145 23.12 -10.99 -9.85
N LYS A 146 23.24 -11.35 -11.12
CA LYS A 146 24.11 -10.61 -12.06
C LYS A 146 23.68 -9.15 -12.17
N PHE A 147 22.38 -8.91 -12.38
CA PHE A 147 21.84 -7.56 -12.45
C PHE A 147 22.15 -6.76 -11.18
N LEU A 148 21.91 -7.32 -9.99
CA LEU A 148 22.14 -6.61 -8.71
C LEU A 148 23.62 -6.26 -8.50
N VAL A 149 24.55 -7.12 -8.90
CA VAL A 149 25.99 -6.82 -8.86
C VAL A 149 26.32 -5.66 -9.79
N GLU A 150 25.81 -5.67 -11.01
CA GLU A 150 26.06 -4.58 -11.98
C GLU A 150 25.41 -3.28 -11.52
N TYR A 151 24.20 -3.35 -11.00
CA TYR A 151 23.48 -2.20 -10.43
C TYR A 151 24.23 -1.58 -9.23
N SER A 152 24.77 -2.41 -8.32
CA SER A 152 25.56 -1.93 -7.17
C SER A 152 26.83 -1.20 -7.59
N ASN A 153 27.44 -1.63 -8.70
CA ASN A 153 28.64 -1.02 -9.25
C ASN A 153 28.37 0.24 -10.09
N LEU A 154 27.12 0.52 -10.42
CA LEU A 154 26.72 1.64 -11.28
C LEU A 154 27.23 2.98 -10.76
N GLY A 155 27.17 3.20 -9.43
CA GLY A 155 27.64 4.44 -8.81
C GLY A 155 29.10 4.77 -9.08
N SER A 156 29.96 3.75 -9.26
CA SER A 156 31.39 3.92 -9.56
C SER A 156 31.69 3.96 -11.05
N THR A 157 30.84 3.41 -11.90
CA THR A 157 31.06 3.23 -13.34
C THR A 157 30.17 4.10 -14.23
N ALA A 158 29.18 4.79 -13.66
CA ALA A 158 28.18 5.56 -14.40
C ALA A 158 28.81 6.57 -15.40
N ASN A 159 29.90 7.22 -15.03
CA ASN A 159 30.59 8.18 -15.90
C ASN A 159 31.32 7.54 -17.09
N GLN A 160 31.49 6.21 -17.09
CA GLN A 160 32.19 5.46 -18.14
C GLN A 160 31.22 4.73 -19.08
N LEU A 161 29.90 4.67 -18.69
CA LEU A 161 28.88 3.99 -19.42
C LEU A 161 28.05 4.99 -20.27
N PRO A 162 27.51 4.56 -21.42
CA PRO A 162 26.54 5.36 -22.15
C PRO A 162 25.33 5.69 -21.28
N ALA A 163 24.81 6.93 -21.40
CA ALA A 163 23.67 7.41 -20.58
C ALA A 163 22.44 6.46 -20.64
N GLN A 164 22.19 5.87 -21.79
CA GLN A 164 21.11 4.92 -22.02
C GLN A 164 21.23 3.65 -21.14
N TYR A 165 22.48 3.18 -20.89
CA TYR A 165 22.71 2.05 -20.00
C TYR A 165 22.47 2.43 -18.53
N VAL A 166 22.93 3.60 -18.13
CA VAL A 166 22.73 4.11 -16.77
C VAL A 166 21.23 4.23 -16.48
N GLU A 167 20.47 4.81 -17.41
CA GLU A 167 19.02 4.95 -17.29
C GLU A 167 18.31 3.59 -17.19
N TYR A 168 18.67 2.63 -18.03
CA TYR A 168 18.13 1.27 -17.97
C TYR A 168 18.35 0.61 -16.61
N TYR A 169 19.58 0.66 -16.08
CA TYR A 169 19.89 0.07 -14.77
C TYR A 169 19.18 0.78 -13.63
N GLN A 170 19.01 2.10 -13.71
CA GLN A 170 18.25 2.86 -12.71
C GLN A 170 16.77 2.48 -12.72
N GLN A 171 16.16 2.41 -13.88
CA GLN A 171 14.75 2.00 -14.02
C GLN A 171 14.54 0.56 -13.53
N MET A 172 15.42 -0.36 -13.93
CA MET A 172 15.34 -1.76 -13.50
C MET A 172 15.59 -1.92 -12.00
N GLY A 173 16.49 -1.10 -11.42
CA GLY A 173 16.74 -1.07 -9.98
C GLY A 173 15.53 -0.55 -9.20
N ALA A 174 14.88 0.52 -9.67
CA ALA A 174 13.64 1.02 -9.07
C ALA A 174 12.51 -0.03 -9.14
N PHE A 175 12.38 -0.71 -10.29
CA PHE A 175 11.46 -1.82 -10.45
C PHE A 175 11.74 -2.94 -9.44
N TRP A 176 13.00 -3.37 -9.29
CA TRP A 176 13.34 -4.41 -8.34
C TRP A 176 13.06 -4.02 -6.89
N ASN A 177 13.39 -2.80 -6.49
CA ASN A 177 13.08 -2.28 -5.16
C ASN A 177 11.56 -2.30 -4.87
N PHE A 178 10.76 -1.97 -5.88
CA PHE A 178 9.30 -2.06 -5.79
C PHE A 178 8.84 -3.53 -5.62
N ILE A 179 9.39 -4.46 -6.39
CA ILE A 179 9.07 -5.90 -6.27
C ILE A 179 9.46 -6.44 -4.89
N GLU A 180 10.64 -6.11 -4.38
CA GLU A 180 11.10 -6.55 -3.06
C GLU A 180 10.20 -6.02 -1.93
N LYS A 181 9.83 -4.73 -1.98
CA LYS A 181 8.88 -4.11 -1.05
C LYS A 181 7.51 -4.81 -1.11
N THR A 182 6.99 -5.05 -2.31
CA THR A 182 5.70 -5.73 -2.52
C THR A 182 5.76 -7.18 -2.07
N LEU A 183 6.87 -7.88 -2.31
CA LEU A 183 7.09 -9.25 -1.84
C LEU A 183 7.06 -9.33 -0.32
N LYS A 184 7.76 -8.40 0.37
CA LYS A 184 7.73 -8.31 1.83
C LYS A 184 6.31 -8.10 2.37
N GLN A 185 5.53 -7.23 1.75
CA GLN A 185 4.13 -6.99 2.12
C GLN A 185 3.25 -8.22 1.87
N SER A 186 3.43 -8.91 0.74
CA SER A 186 2.71 -10.15 0.42
C SER A 186 3.01 -11.25 1.44
N LEU A 187 4.27 -11.46 1.77
CA LEU A 187 4.68 -12.46 2.77
C LEU A 187 4.13 -12.14 4.16
N LEU A 188 4.09 -10.86 4.56
CA LEU A 188 3.49 -10.46 5.82
C LEU A 188 1.98 -10.76 5.84
N ALA A 189 1.29 -10.45 4.74
CA ALA A 189 -0.13 -10.74 4.58
C ALA A 189 -0.43 -12.24 4.61
N GLU A 190 0.39 -13.05 3.94
CA GLU A 190 0.28 -14.51 3.95
C GLU A 190 0.49 -15.11 5.35
N LYS A 191 1.48 -14.60 6.09
CA LYS A 191 1.71 -15.01 7.49
C LYS A 191 0.50 -14.68 8.37
N TYR A 192 -0.02 -13.47 8.26
CA TYR A 192 -1.17 -13.02 9.03
C TYR A 192 -2.42 -13.86 8.70
N GLN A 193 -2.72 -14.04 7.43
CA GLN A 193 -3.86 -14.85 6.98
C GLN A 193 -3.72 -16.32 7.39
N SER A 194 -2.50 -16.88 7.28
CA SER A 194 -2.21 -18.26 7.69
C SER A 194 -2.39 -18.43 9.20
N LEU A 195 -1.98 -17.44 10.00
CA LEU A 195 -2.19 -17.47 11.45
C LEU A 195 -3.68 -17.50 11.78
N ILE A 196 -4.49 -16.63 11.16
CA ILE A 196 -5.94 -16.61 11.37
C ILE A 196 -6.55 -17.94 10.93
N ALA A 197 -6.25 -18.41 9.73
CA ALA A 197 -6.80 -19.66 9.21
C ALA A 197 -6.47 -20.86 10.10
N LYS A 198 -5.23 -20.93 10.63
CA LYS A 198 -4.79 -22.00 11.53
C LYS A 198 -5.28 -21.84 12.96
N SER A 199 -5.74 -20.68 13.37
CA SER A 199 -6.37 -20.45 14.68
C SER A 199 -7.79 -20.99 14.74
N LEU A 200 -8.42 -21.19 13.58
CA LEU A 200 -9.75 -21.81 13.49
C LEU A 200 -9.64 -23.30 13.74
N ILE A 201 -9.91 -23.70 14.98
CA ILE A 201 -9.91 -25.12 15.38
C ILE A 201 -11.23 -25.73 14.92
N SER A 202 -11.17 -26.76 14.06
CA SER A 202 -12.35 -27.52 13.69
C SER A 202 -12.72 -28.45 14.85
N ASN A 203 -14.00 -28.40 15.28
CA ASN A 203 -14.54 -29.38 16.21
C ASN A 203 -14.90 -30.65 15.39
N PRO A 204 -14.41 -31.85 15.77
CA PRO A 204 -14.77 -33.10 15.09
C PRO A 204 -16.27 -33.33 14.98
N VAL A 205 -17.05 -32.96 16.01
CA VAL A 205 -18.52 -33.08 16.02
C VAL A 205 -19.15 -32.14 14.99
N ALA A 206 -18.63 -30.90 14.88
CA ALA A 206 -19.14 -29.94 13.88
C ALA A 206 -18.76 -30.39 12.44
N ALA A 207 -17.62 -31.04 12.27
CA ALA A 207 -17.22 -31.61 10.97
C ALA A 207 -18.11 -32.79 10.57
N GLU A 208 -18.47 -33.68 11.53
CA GLU A 208 -19.40 -34.78 11.34
C GLU A 208 -20.80 -34.29 11.01
N ASP A 209 -21.32 -33.31 11.74
CA ASP A 209 -22.61 -32.65 11.47
C ASP A 209 -22.65 -32.01 10.08
N ALA A 210 -21.58 -31.29 9.70
CA ALA A 210 -21.48 -30.68 8.38
C ALA A 210 -21.41 -31.72 7.25
N PHE A 211 -20.74 -32.86 7.49
CA PHE A 211 -20.73 -33.97 6.55
C PHE A 211 -22.10 -34.63 6.46
N ALA A 212 -22.73 -34.92 7.60
CA ALA A 212 -24.07 -35.53 7.66
C ALA A 212 -25.08 -34.64 6.95
N SER A 213 -25.09 -33.33 7.23
CA SER A 213 -26.01 -32.36 6.60
C SER A 213 -25.87 -32.30 5.08
N ARG A 214 -24.70 -32.61 4.53
CA ARG A 214 -24.46 -32.61 3.07
C ARG A 214 -24.76 -33.94 2.40
N THR A 215 -24.67 -35.03 3.13
CA THR A 215 -24.77 -36.39 2.59
C THR A 215 -26.07 -37.10 2.92
N GLN A 216 -26.73 -36.67 4.02
CA GLN A 216 -28.04 -37.22 4.38
C GLN A 216 -29.11 -36.74 3.40
N GLN A 217 -29.83 -37.66 2.85
CA GLN A 217 -31.03 -37.43 2.05
C GLN A 217 -32.26 -37.96 2.84
N ALA A 218 -33.31 -37.19 2.83
CA ALA A 218 -34.57 -37.57 3.45
C ALA A 218 -35.69 -37.49 2.40
N ASP A 219 -36.48 -38.52 2.32
CA ASP A 219 -37.72 -38.52 1.55
C ASP A 219 -38.78 -37.82 2.38
N VAL A 220 -39.32 -36.73 1.85
CA VAL A 220 -40.34 -35.93 2.53
C VAL A 220 -41.64 -35.98 1.75
N LEU A 221 -42.70 -36.41 2.41
CA LEU A 221 -44.06 -36.22 1.90
C LEU A 221 -44.61 -34.89 2.40
N LEU A 222 -44.82 -33.96 1.48
CA LEU A 222 -45.37 -32.64 1.79
C LEU A 222 -46.85 -32.63 1.50
N ALA A 223 -47.69 -32.39 2.52
CA ALA A 223 -49.09 -32.07 2.38
C ALA A 223 -49.30 -30.56 2.63
N ALA A 224 -49.69 -29.83 1.61
CA ALA A 224 -49.95 -28.40 1.72
C ALA A 224 -51.44 -28.14 1.56
N ILE A 225 -52.02 -27.46 2.54
CA ILE A 225 -53.40 -26.91 2.46
C ILE A 225 -53.25 -25.41 2.23
N PRO A 226 -53.48 -24.94 0.99
CA PRO A 226 -53.36 -23.50 0.72
C PRO A 226 -54.50 -22.74 1.38
N TYR A 227 -54.22 -21.58 1.94
CA TYR A 227 -55.21 -20.75 2.63
C TYR A 227 -56.43 -20.39 1.76
N ASN A 228 -56.25 -20.29 0.45
CA ASN A 228 -57.35 -20.03 -0.50
C ASN A 228 -58.32 -21.19 -0.65
N SER A 229 -58.03 -22.37 -0.10
CA SER A 229 -58.99 -23.49 -0.05
C SER A 229 -59.95 -23.41 1.14
N VAL A 230 -59.70 -22.48 2.08
CA VAL A 230 -60.59 -22.24 3.23
C VAL A 230 -61.53 -21.09 2.86
N ASN A 231 -62.78 -21.32 2.97
CA ASN A 231 -63.86 -20.31 2.64
C ASN A 231 -63.91 -19.29 3.79
N ASP A 232 -63.43 -18.08 3.55
CA ASP A 232 -63.37 -16.99 4.55
C ASP A 232 -64.74 -16.63 5.11
N SER A 233 -65.86 -16.86 4.33
CA SER A 233 -67.24 -16.59 4.77
C SER A 233 -67.73 -17.51 5.91
N THR A 234 -66.97 -18.57 6.21
CA THR A 234 -67.28 -19.49 7.30
C THR A 234 -66.55 -19.24 8.59
N ILE A 235 -65.57 -18.28 8.54
CA ILE A 235 -64.68 -17.96 9.67
C ILE A 235 -65.23 -16.71 10.36
N THR A 236 -65.73 -16.86 11.59
CA THR A 236 -66.14 -15.74 12.46
C THR A 236 -65.04 -15.57 13.54
N VAL A 237 -64.40 -14.41 13.51
CA VAL A 237 -63.46 -14.03 14.55
C VAL A 237 -64.12 -13.23 15.64
N SER A 238 -64.02 -13.64 16.88
CA SER A 238 -64.61 -12.94 18.01
C SER A 238 -63.74 -11.74 18.43
N ASN A 239 -64.35 -10.72 19.05
CA ASN A 239 -63.65 -9.55 19.55
C ASN A 239 -62.57 -9.90 20.63
N GLU A 240 -62.60 -11.09 21.20
CA GLU A 240 -61.68 -11.59 22.20
C GLU A 240 -60.40 -12.18 21.52
N GLU A 241 -60.54 -12.70 20.28
CA GLU A 241 -59.42 -13.23 19.49
C GLU A 241 -58.65 -12.15 18.76
N ILE A 242 -59.19 -10.92 18.69
CA ILE A 242 -58.52 -9.76 18.05
C ILE A 242 -57.61 -9.00 19.06
N LYS A 243 -57.71 -9.25 20.36
CA LYS A 243 -56.91 -8.68 21.41
C LYS A 243 -55.64 -9.46 21.67
#